data_8cb059a558647233a0b57ba23365516d
#
_entry.id   8cb059a558647233a0b57ba23365516d
#
_cell.length_a   1.000
_cell.length_b   1.000
_cell.length_c   1.000
_cell.angle_alpha   90.00
_cell.angle_beta   90.00
_cell.angle_gamma   90.00
#
_symmetry.space_group_name_H-M   'P 1'
#
loop_
_entity.id
_entity.type
_entity.pdbx_description
1 polymer ?
#
loop_
_entity_poly.entity_id
_entity_poly.type
_entity_poly.pdbx_seq_one_letter_code
_entity_poly.pdbx_strand_id
1 'polypeptide(L)'
;MLKEISIEIIRKCPNNCLHCSSFSNRNCSEIIPYELFKKVVSGAKNLGLKTVCFSGGEPFLHPDIIEMIEYVYDIGLDSYVYSSGIYMDKDDIRGPIPQQIFDRISNKVTKIIYNIEATQKETYDIIMGTHGCFEFLKESIRRTTEAGVVAEGHFVPNRLNQNQIEETLQFCIGLGVSKVSFLRLVNHGRARENSDKLLLSNEQIADIKCKLVKILNENKYSIRIGVPLLGETEECHCEAANGKLNIRYDGKVFPCEVFKNNGVEPLSDCEPDNIYEKSIEYIYKDSLYLKKARELVKSHVGCISCEQCVGQYYLGKSMEEDINDK
;
A
#
# COMPACT_ATOMS: atom_id res chain seq x y z
N MET A 1 -16.68 9.87 -8.66
CA MET A 1 -17.33 8.80 -7.85
C MET A 1 -16.21 8.03 -7.14
N LEU A 2 -16.34 7.82 -5.84
CA LEU A 2 -15.37 7.06 -5.04
C LEU A 2 -15.44 5.58 -5.44
N LYS A 3 -14.30 4.98 -5.78
CA LYS A 3 -14.21 3.57 -6.23
C LYS A 3 -13.50 2.69 -5.21
N GLU A 4 -12.45 3.23 -4.58
CA GLU A 4 -11.56 2.50 -3.70
C GLU A 4 -11.22 3.33 -2.46
N ILE A 5 -11.20 2.69 -1.30
CA ILE A 5 -10.74 3.29 -0.06
C ILE A 5 -9.71 2.37 0.60
N SER A 6 -8.54 2.92 0.89
CA SER A 6 -7.52 2.23 1.66
C SER A 6 -7.61 2.69 3.12
N ILE A 7 -7.69 1.76 4.06
CA ILE A 7 -7.83 2.07 5.49
C ILE A 7 -6.70 1.41 6.26
N GLU A 8 -5.89 2.20 6.93
CA GLU A 8 -4.90 1.72 7.90
C GLU A 8 -5.62 1.39 9.20
N ILE A 9 -6.21 0.18 9.27
CA ILE A 9 -7.07 -0.24 10.39
C ILE A 9 -6.32 -0.41 11.71
N ILE A 10 -5.01 -0.64 11.65
CA ILE A 10 -4.12 -0.81 12.79
C ILE A 10 -2.72 -0.30 12.44
N ARG A 11 -1.99 0.26 13.41
CA ARG A 11 -0.59 0.67 13.20
C ARG A 11 0.42 -0.37 13.71
N LYS A 12 0.02 -1.27 14.63
CA LYS A 12 0.88 -2.35 15.13
C LYS A 12 1.34 -3.24 13.97
N CYS A 13 2.64 -3.58 13.92
CA CYS A 13 3.23 -4.43 12.90
C CYS A 13 4.35 -5.27 13.50
N PRO A 14 4.51 -6.56 13.16
CA PRO A 14 5.62 -7.38 13.63
C PRO A 14 6.97 -6.97 13.05
N ASN A 15 6.94 -6.18 11.96
CA ASN A 15 8.11 -5.73 11.22
C ASN A 15 8.48 -4.27 11.52
N ASN A 16 9.71 -3.89 11.12
CA ASN A 16 10.21 -2.53 11.18
C ASN A 16 10.87 -2.12 9.84
N CYS A 17 10.12 -2.27 8.73
CA CYS A 17 10.63 -2.12 7.36
C CYS A 17 11.31 -0.77 7.13
N LEU A 18 12.45 -0.78 6.43
CA LEU A 18 13.22 0.42 6.08
C LEU A 18 12.40 1.43 5.25
N HIS A 19 11.44 0.95 4.46
CA HIS A 19 10.62 1.78 3.57
C HIS A 19 9.21 2.09 4.12
N CYS A 20 8.90 1.73 5.38
CA CYS A 20 7.54 1.88 5.91
C CYS A 20 7.10 3.33 5.97
N SER A 21 6.04 3.65 5.25
CA SER A 21 5.46 4.98 5.18
C SER A 21 4.69 5.40 6.44
N SER A 22 4.20 4.45 7.24
CA SER A 22 3.36 4.67 8.43
C SER A 22 4.15 4.60 9.74
N PHE A 23 5.48 4.40 9.68
CA PHE A 23 6.34 4.18 10.86
C PHE A 23 5.84 3.06 11.78
N SER A 24 5.13 2.09 11.20
CA SER A 24 4.56 0.95 11.93
C SER A 24 5.65 0.05 12.50
N ASN A 25 5.42 -0.42 13.71
CA ASN A 25 6.29 -1.37 14.42
C ASN A 25 5.49 -2.08 15.54
N ARG A 26 6.12 -3.00 16.26
CA ARG A 26 5.46 -3.79 17.32
C ARG A 26 4.97 -2.98 18.52
N ASN A 27 5.51 -1.78 18.75
CA ASN A 27 5.17 -0.92 19.89
C ASN A 27 4.02 0.05 19.60
N CYS A 28 3.53 0.10 18.36
CA CYS A 28 2.38 0.92 18.00
C CYS A 28 1.08 0.27 18.54
N SER A 29 0.11 1.12 18.91
CA SER A 29 -1.16 0.67 19.50
C SER A 29 -2.39 1.28 18.84
N GLU A 30 -2.21 2.21 17.91
CA GLU A 30 -3.32 2.89 17.25
C GLU A 30 -4.12 1.90 16.41
N ILE A 31 -5.44 1.99 16.54
CA ILE A 31 -6.41 1.09 15.90
C ILE A 31 -7.68 1.88 15.53
N ILE A 32 -8.29 1.55 14.42
CA ILE A 32 -9.61 2.06 14.03
C ILE A 32 -10.66 1.07 14.55
N PRO A 33 -11.53 1.47 15.50
CA PRO A 33 -12.55 0.58 16.07
C PRO A 33 -13.51 0.06 15.00
N TYR A 34 -13.99 -1.18 15.15
CA TYR A 34 -14.91 -1.84 14.22
C TYR A 34 -16.17 -1.01 13.91
N GLU A 35 -16.79 -0.41 14.93
CA GLU A 35 -18.01 0.40 14.73
C GLU A 35 -17.75 1.66 13.89
N LEU A 36 -16.57 2.29 14.05
CA LEU A 36 -16.17 3.42 13.22
C LEU A 36 -15.90 2.97 11.79
N PHE A 37 -15.18 1.86 11.63
CA PHE A 37 -14.93 1.23 10.33
C PHE A 37 -16.24 0.99 9.57
N LYS A 38 -17.25 0.38 10.21
CA LYS A 38 -18.57 0.14 9.60
C LYS A 38 -19.24 1.43 9.15
N LYS A 39 -19.24 2.47 9.98
CA LYS A 39 -19.81 3.79 9.61
C LYS A 39 -19.13 4.37 8.37
N VAL A 40 -17.82 4.32 8.34
CA VAL A 40 -17.02 4.83 7.21
C VAL A 40 -17.31 4.06 5.93
N VAL A 41 -17.26 2.73 5.98
CA VAL A 41 -17.47 1.89 4.78
C VAL A 41 -18.91 1.99 4.28
N SER A 42 -19.90 2.03 5.18
CA SER A 42 -21.32 2.23 4.81
C SER A 42 -21.52 3.59 4.13
N GLY A 43 -20.99 4.68 4.70
CA GLY A 43 -21.06 6.01 4.10
C GLY A 43 -20.33 6.09 2.75
N ALA A 44 -19.16 5.47 2.65
CA ALA A 44 -18.41 5.40 1.40
C ALA A 44 -19.14 4.60 0.30
N LYS A 45 -19.89 3.56 0.67
CA LYS A 45 -20.75 2.82 -0.27
C LYS A 45 -21.79 3.72 -0.94
N ASN A 46 -22.39 4.67 -0.20
CA ASN A 46 -23.32 5.66 -0.75
C ASN A 46 -22.65 6.62 -1.76
N LEU A 47 -21.31 6.72 -1.74
CA LEU A 47 -20.52 7.51 -2.68
C LEU A 47 -20.06 6.73 -3.92
N GLY A 48 -20.41 5.43 -3.98
CA GLY A 48 -20.13 4.54 -5.10
C GLY A 48 -18.92 3.61 -4.90
N LEU A 49 -18.46 3.46 -3.64
CA LEU A 49 -17.37 2.55 -3.29
C LEU A 49 -17.60 1.14 -3.85
N LYS A 50 -16.52 0.52 -4.34
CA LYS A 50 -16.49 -0.85 -4.84
C LYS A 50 -15.53 -1.71 -4.04
N THR A 51 -14.41 -1.13 -3.60
CA THR A 51 -13.30 -1.87 -3.01
C THR A 51 -12.83 -1.23 -1.70
N VAL A 52 -12.70 -2.04 -0.67
CA VAL A 52 -12.03 -1.69 0.59
C VAL A 52 -10.67 -2.36 0.64
N CYS A 53 -9.63 -1.57 0.80
CA CYS A 53 -8.26 -2.04 0.98
C CYS A 53 -7.88 -1.96 2.46
N PHE A 54 -7.72 -3.09 3.10
CA PHE A 54 -7.20 -3.20 4.47
C PHE A 54 -5.69 -3.03 4.46
N SER A 55 -5.19 -2.06 5.20
CA SER A 55 -3.79 -1.68 5.27
C SER A 55 -3.41 -1.26 6.69
N GLY A 56 -2.22 -0.68 6.85
CA GLY A 56 -1.74 -0.10 8.11
C GLY A 56 -0.39 -0.66 8.51
N GLY A 57 -0.31 -1.23 9.71
CA GLY A 57 0.79 -2.07 10.14
C GLY A 57 0.66 -3.46 9.52
N GLU A 58 0.20 -4.43 10.32
CA GLU A 58 -0.20 -5.74 9.81
C GLU A 58 -1.70 -5.94 10.08
N PRO A 59 -2.56 -5.91 9.04
CA PRO A 59 -4.01 -5.99 9.22
C PRO A 59 -4.49 -7.22 9.98
N PHE A 60 -3.82 -8.37 9.83
CA PHE A 60 -4.17 -9.59 10.53
C PHE A 60 -3.90 -9.56 12.04
N LEU A 61 -3.30 -8.48 12.55
CA LEU A 61 -3.19 -8.22 14.00
C LEU A 61 -4.37 -7.43 14.56
N HIS A 62 -5.28 -6.92 13.69
CA HIS A 62 -6.47 -6.26 14.17
C HIS A 62 -7.44 -7.29 14.77
N PRO A 63 -7.94 -7.10 16.02
CA PRO A 63 -8.78 -8.11 16.69
C PRO A 63 -10.05 -8.43 15.91
N ASP A 64 -10.62 -7.46 15.21
CA ASP A 64 -11.88 -7.58 14.48
C ASP A 64 -11.68 -7.72 12.96
N ILE A 65 -10.48 -8.08 12.46
CA ILE A 65 -10.20 -8.14 11.01
C ILE A 65 -11.15 -9.09 10.27
N ILE A 66 -11.48 -10.21 10.90
CA ILE A 66 -12.38 -11.21 10.30
C ILE A 66 -13.77 -10.62 10.15
N GLU A 67 -14.31 -10.03 11.20
CA GLU A 67 -15.62 -9.37 11.23
C GLU A 67 -15.69 -8.18 10.25
N MET A 68 -14.57 -7.46 10.07
CA MET A 68 -14.47 -6.38 9.07
C MET A 68 -14.55 -6.92 7.65
N ILE A 69 -13.84 -8.02 7.34
CA ILE A 69 -13.88 -8.67 6.02
C ILE A 69 -15.28 -9.23 5.75
N GLU A 70 -15.88 -9.91 6.74
CA GLU A 70 -17.25 -10.43 6.66
C GLU A 70 -18.25 -9.30 6.37
N TYR A 71 -18.15 -8.19 7.08
CA TYR A 71 -19.01 -7.04 6.86
C TYR A 71 -18.89 -6.46 5.43
N VAL A 72 -17.66 -6.31 4.92
CA VAL A 72 -17.43 -5.81 3.55
C VAL A 72 -18.04 -6.75 2.51
N TYR A 73 -17.91 -8.07 2.71
CA TYR A 73 -18.52 -9.09 1.86
C TYR A 73 -20.07 -9.00 1.92
N ASP A 74 -20.65 -8.95 3.12
CA ASP A 74 -22.10 -8.94 3.33
C ASP A 74 -22.80 -7.74 2.67
N ILE A 75 -22.09 -6.61 2.59
CA ILE A 75 -22.61 -5.44 1.88
C ILE A 75 -22.26 -5.40 0.40
N GLY A 76 -21.66 -6.46 -0.15
CA GLY A 76 -21.38 -6.63 -1.58
C GLY A 76 -20.25 -5.79 -2.12
N LEU A 77 -19.19 -5.58 -1.32
CA LEU A 77 -17.97 -4.90 -1.73
C LEU A 77 -16.78 -5.88 -1.81
N ASP A 78 -15.81 -5.54 -2.65
CA ASP A 78 -14.53 -6.24 -2.71
C ASP A 78 -13.63 -5.87 -1.53
N SER A 79 -12.88 -6.85 -1.02
CA SER A 79 -11.89 -6.65 0.03
C SER A 79 -10.50 -7.08 -0.42
N TYR A 80 -9.52 -6.18 -0.33
CA TYR A 80 -8.11 -6.45 -0.57
C TYR A 80 -7.35 -6.29 0.75
N VAL A 81 -6.55 -7.27 1.15
CA VAL A 81 -5.75 -7.19 2.38
C VAL A 81 -4.28 -7.08 2.02
N TYR A 82 -3.63 -5.99 2.41
CA TYR A 82 -2.18 -5.79 2.24
C TYR A 82 -1.46 -6.32 3.47
N SER A 83 -0.67 -7.37 3.32
CA SER A 83 -0.04 -8.07 4.43
C SER A 83 1.45 -8.30 4.21
N SER A 84 2.20 -8.30 5.31
CA SER A 84 3.57 -8.78 5.32
C SER A 84 3.67 -10.32 5.33
N GLY A 85 2.57 -11.01 5.58
CA GLY A 85 2.53 -12.46 5.76
C GLY A 85 3.09 -12.93 7.10
N ILE A 86 3.38 -12.01 8.02
CA ILE A 86 3.95 -12.31 9.32
C ILE A 86 2.93 -11.94 10.40
N TYR A 87 2.50 -12.93 11.12
CA TYR A 87 1.63 -12.79 12.30
C TYR A 87 2.46 -12.66 13.57
N MET A 88 1.90 -12.04 14.59
CA MET A 88 2.49 -11.96 15.91
C MET A 88 1.37 -12.18 16.94
N ASP A 89 1.54 -13.16 17.79
CA ASP A 89 0.54 -13.48 18.81
C ASP A 89 0.59 -12.51 20.02
N LYS A 90 -0.25 -12.79 21.01
CA LYS A 90 -0.35 -11.99 22.25
C LYS A 90 0.92 -12.02 23.12
N ASP A 91 1.78 -13.01 22.93
CA ASP A 91 3.04 -13.18 23.65
C ASP A 91 4.24 -12.64 22.81
N ASP A 92 3.95 -11.86 21.77
CA ASP A 92 4.89 -11.28 20.81
C ASP A 92 5.72 -12.32 20.03
N ILE A 93 5.21 -13.57 19.94
CA ILE A 93 5.84 -14.64 19.16
C ILE A 93 5.43 -14.50 17.70
N ARG A 94 6.42 -14.40 16.81
CA ARG A 94 6.20 -14.31 15.36
C ARG A 94 5.98 -15.66 14.73
N GLY A 95 5.11 -15.71 13.72
CA GLY A 95 4.81 -16.91 12.95
C GLY A 95 4.11 -16.57 11.63
N PRO A 96 3.73 -17.56 10.84
CA PRO A 96 2.85 -17.36 9.70
C PRO A 96 1.44 -17.01 10.18
N ILE A 97 0.65 -16.40 9.28
CA ILE A 97 -0.77 -16.13 9.57
C ILE A 97 -1.47 -17.45 9.92
N PRO A 98 -2.23 -17.50 11.05
CA PRO A 98 -2.91 -18.71 11.50
C PRO A 98 -3.90 -19.26 10.49
N GLN A 99 -3.92 -20.60 10.30
CA GLN A 99 -4.82 -21.26 9.34
C GLN A 99 -6.29 -20.93 9.61
N GLN A 100 -6.68 -20.82 10.87
CA GLN A 100 -8.05 -20.53 11.28
C GLN A 100 -8.58 -19.20 10.73
N ILE A 101 -7.69 -18.23 10.44
CA ILE A 101 -8.08 -16.98 9.80
C ILE A 101 -8.51 -17.26 8.37
N PHE A 102 -7.70 -18.00 7.60
CA PHE A 102 -8.02 -18.35 6.21
C PHE A 102 -9.29 -19.19 6.11
N ASP A 103 -9.50 -20.14 7.03
CA ASP A 103 -10.70 -20.98 7.09
C ASP A 103 -11.99 -20.16 7.21
N ARG A 104 -11.92 -18.99 7.89
CA ARG A 104 -13.05 -18.09 8.06
C ARG A 104 -13.29 -17.10 6.91
N ILE A 105 -12.22 -16.65 6.25
CA ILE A 105 -12.30 -15.58 5.27
C ILE A 105 -12.22 -16.06 3.80
N SER A 106 -11.90 -17.33 3.54
CA SER A 106 -11.58 -17.85 2.21
C SER A 106 -12.64 -17.55 1.15
N ASN A 107 -13.92 -17.59 1.51
CA ASN A 107 -15.03 -17.32 0.59
C ASN A 107 -15.53 -15.86 0.65
N LYS A 108 -14.86 -14.99 1.36
CA LYS A 108 -15.31 -13.62 1.65
C LYS A 108 -14.28 -12.56 1.27
N VAL A 109 -13.00 -12.86 1.40
CA VAL A 109 -11.93 -11.96 0.96
C VAL A 109 -11.71 -12.10 -0.54
N THR A 110 -11.62 -10.98 -1.26
CA THR A 110 -11.38 -11.00 -2.70
C THR A 110 -9.95 -11.43 -3.01
N LYS A 111 -8.97 -10.88 -2.29
CA LYS A 111 -7.55 -11.26 -2.40
C LYS A 111 -6.71 -10.76 -1.25
N ILE A 112 -5.54 -11.39 -1.07
CA ILE A 112 -4.48 -10.95 -0.18
C ILE A 112 -3.26 -10.58 -1.02
N ILE A 113 -2.69 -9.41 -0.72
CA ILE A 113 -1.55 -8.86 -1.45
C ILE A 113 -0.36 -8.82 -0.50
N TYR A 114 0.66 -9.61 -0.79
CA TYR A 114 1.83 -9.76 0.04
C TYR A 114 2.97 -8.83 -0.37
N ASN A 115 3.65 -8.22 0.60
CA ASN A 115 4.89 -7.51 0.36
C ASN A 115 6.04 -8.52 0.20
N ILE A 116 6.45 -8.76 -1.05
CA ILE A 116 7.51 -9.70 -1.40
C ILE A 116 8.72 -8.88 -1.85
N GLU A 117 9.46 -8.36 -0.87
CA GLU A 117 10.53 -7.36 -1.11
C GLU A 117 11.86 -7.98 -1.55
N ALA A 118 12.08 -9.28 -1.32
CA ALA A 118 13.25 -10.01 -1.76
C ALA A 118 13.01 -11.53 -1.67
N THR A 119 13.84 -12.30 -2.36
CA THR A 119 13.88 -13.77 -2.28
C THR A 119 15.08 -14.29 -1.49
N GLN A 120 16.13 -13.49 -1.39
CA GLN A 120 17.28 -13.78 -0.54
C GLN A 120 16.96 -13.37 0.90
N LYS A 121 17.10 -14.31 1.84
CA LYS A 121 16.70 -14.15 3.25
C LYS A 121 17.35 -12.95 3.91
N GLU A 122 18.62 -12.75 3.67
CA GLU A 122 19.40 -11.65 4.25
C GLU A 122 18.91 -10.29 3.74
N THR A 123 18.64 -10.19 2.43
CA THR A 123 18.08 -8.96 1.83
C THR A 123 16.67 -8.70 2.34
N TYR A 124 15.85 -9.74 2.44
CA TYR A 124 14.49 -9.65 3.00
C TYR A 124 14.52 -9.13 4.44
N ASP A 125 15.34 -9.76 5.28
CA ASP A 125 15.44 -9.40 6.71
C ASP A 125 15.90 -7.95 6.90
N ILE A 126 16.86 -7.50 6.08
CA ILE A 126 17.32 -6.09 6.10
C ILE A 126 16.19 -5.14 5.70
N ILE A 127 15.51 -5.37 4.57
CA ILE A 127 14.46 -4.47 4.07
C ILE A 127 13.26 -4.45 5.02
N MET A 128 12.85 -5.63 5.52
CA MET A 128 11.68 -5.78 6.41
C MET A 128 12.00 -5.43 7.87
N GLY A 129 13.26 -5.19 8.22
CA GLY A 129 13.68 -4.88 9.60
C GLY A 129 13.32 -5.99 10.56
N THR A 130 13.59 -7.24 10.17
CA THR A 130 13.22 -8.46 10.90
C THR A 130 14.34 -9.50 10.81
N HIS A 131 14.17 -10.66 11.46
CA HIS A 131 15.11 -11.77 11.37
C HIS A 131 14.37 -13.10 11.29
N GLY A 132 14.72 -13.92 10.30
CA GLY A 132 14.21 -15.27 10.16
C GLY A 132 12.74 -15.38 9.78
N CYS A 133 12.11 -14.28 9.35
CA CYS A 133 10.67 -14.24 9.06
C CYS A 133 10.30 -14.57 7.60
N PHE A 134 11.28 -14.74 6.71
CA PHE A 134 11.03 -15.07 5.32
C PHE A 134 10.26 -16.39 5.15
N GLU A 135 10.55 -17.41 5.96
CA GLU A 135 9.82 -18.68 5.93
C GLU A 135 8.36 -18.52 6.39
N PHE A 136 8.07 -17.57 7.29
CA PHE A 136 6.69 -17.27 7.69
C PHE A 136 5.88 -16.64 6.55
N LEU A 137 6.49 -15.73 5.78
CA LEU A 137 5.88 -15.18 4.58
C LEU A 137 5.53 -16.31 3.59
N LYS A 138 6.48 -17.20 3.29
CA LYS A 138 6.27 -18.35 2.39
C LYS A 138 5.10 -19.22 2.84
N GLU A 139 5.09 -19.58 4.12
CA GLU A 139 4.04 -20.41 4.70
C GLU A 139 2.68 -19.69 4.66
N SER A 140 2.62 -18.39 4.92
CA SER A 140 1.38 -17.62 4.80
C SER A 140 0.84 -17.57 3.38
N ILE A 141 1.70 -17.37 2.38
CA ILE A 141 1.31 -17.42 0.96
C ILE A 141 0.77 -18.82 0.61
N ARG A 142 1.48 -19.88 1.03
CA ARG A 142 1.05 -21.27 0.79
C ARG A 142 -0.33 -21.53 1.40
N ARG A 143 -0.56 -21.16 2.66
CA ARG A 143 -1.88 -21.32 3.31
C ARG A 143 -2.98 -20.55 2.60
N THR A 144 -2.68 -19.35 2.10
CA THR A 144 -3.61 -18.54 1.32
C THR A 144 -4.05 -19.26 0.05
N THR A 145 -3.08 -19.74 -0.72
CA THR A 145 -3.36 -20.43 -1.99
C THR A 145 -4.05 -21.78 -1.78
N GLU A 146 -3.68 -22.53 -0.76
CA GLU A 146 -4.33 -23.78 -0.37
C GLU A 146 -5.77 -23.59 0.13
N ALA A 147 -6.06 -22.45 0.77
CA ALA A 147 -7.42 -22.07 1.14
C ALA A 147 -8.27 -21.58 -0.06
N GLY A 148 -7.73 -21.55 -1.26
CA GLY A 148 -8.42 -21.06 -2.47
C GLY A 148 -8.54 -19.55 -2.57
N VAL A 149 -7.84 -18.79 -1.72
CA VAL A 149 -7.81 -17.33 -1.76
C VAL A 149 -6.79 -16.86 -2.80
N VAL A 150 -7.13 -15.84 -3.57
CA VAL A 150 -6.21 -15.23 -4.53
C VAL A 150 -5.07 -14.53 -3.78
N ALA A 151 -3.83 -14.99 -4.00
CA ALA A 151 -2.62 -14.33 -3.54
C ALA A 151 -2.01 -13.51 -4.68
N GLU A 152 -1.72 -12.23 -4.41
CA GLU A 152 -0.93 -11.35 -5.28
C GLU A 152 0.32 -10.87 -4.54
N GLY A 153 1.34 -10.40 -5.28
CA GLY A 153 2.57 -9.86 -4.72
C GLY A 153 2.75 -8.38 -5.04
N HIS A 154 3.27 -7.62 -4.11
CA HIS A 154 3.87 -6.31 -4.34
C HIS A 154 5.37 -6.41 -4.19
N PHE A 155 6.09 -5.84 -5.13
CA PHE A 155 7.54 -5.67 -5.11
C PHE A 155 7.85 -4.20 -5.33
N VAL A 156 8.63 -3.61 -4.42
CA VAL A 156 9.08 -2.22 -4.53
C VAL A 156 10.58 -2.22 -4.85
N PRO A 157 10.98 -2.06 -6.12
CA PRO A 157 12.38 -2.00 -6.49
C PRO A 157 13.10 -0.88 -5.74
N ASN A 158 14.22 -1.23 -5.13
CA ASN A 158 15.11 -0.33 -4.42
C ASN A 158 16.57 -0.79 -4.59
N ARG A 159 17.50 -0.02 -4.05
CA ARG A 159 18.95 -0.30 -4.24
C ARG A 159 19.37 -1.68 -3.71
N LEU A 160 18.66 -2.24 -2.73
CA LEU A 160 19.00 -3.52 -2.11
C LEU A 160 18.47 -4.73 -2.88
N ASN A 161 17.34 -4.58 -3.63
CA ASN A 161 16.65 -5.71 -4.26
C ASN A 161 16.51 -5.63 -5.79
N GLN A 162 16.94 -4.55 -6.44
CA GLN A 162 16.77 -4.32 -7.88
C GLN A 162 17.24 -5.47 -8.78
N ASN A 163 18.19 -6.25 -8.32
CA ASN A 163 18.75 -7.39 -9.06
C ASN A 163 17.95 -8.68 -8.88
N GLN A 164 16.94 -8.72 -8.01
CA GLN A 164 16.16 -9.91 -7.67
C GLN A 164 14.80 -10.01 -8.39
N ILE A 165 14.54 -9.16 -9.39
CA ILE A 165 13.22 -9.08 -10.07
C ILE A 165 12.79 -10.42 -10.67
N GLU A 166 13.66 -11.06 -11.47
CA GLU A 166 13.32 -12.33 -12.13
C GLU A 166 13.23 -13.49 -11.15
N GLU A 167 14.13 -13.55 -10.19
CA GLU A 167 14.11 -14.54 -9.12
C GLU A 167 12.83 -14.42 -8.28
N THR A 168 12.39 -13.18 -7.98
CA THR A 168 11.13 -12.93 -7.28
C THR A 168 9.92 -13.40 -8.08
N LEU A 169 9.90 -13.21 -9.40
CA LEU A 169 8.82 -13.71 -10.25
C LEU A 169 8.76 -15.23 -10.26
N GLN A 170 9.90 -15.90 -10.37
CA GLN A 170 9.97 -17.38 -10.31
C GLN A 170 9.50 -17.90 -8.94
N PHE A 171 9.94 -17.26 -7.87
CA PHE A 171 9.51 -17.57 -6.51
C PHE A 171 7.98 -17.43 -6.34
N CYS A 172 7.41 -16.33 -6.80
CA CYS A 172 5.97 -16.09 -6.75
C CYS A 172 5.17 -17.14 -7.47
N ILE A 173 5.59 -17.55 -8.68
CA ILE A 173 4.94 -18.63 -9.44
C ILE A 173 5.01 -19.94 -8.66
N GLY A 174 6.16 -20.29 -8.11
CA GLY A 174 6.36 -21.51 -7.32
C GLY A 174 5.43 -21.60 -6.11
N LEU A 175 4.94 -20.46 -5.59
CA LEU A 175 3.98 -20.38 -4.49
C LEU A 175 2.51 -20.18 -4.92
N GLY A 176 2.23 -20.16 -6.22
CA GLY A 176 0.87 -19.95 -6.75
C GLY A 176 0.38 -18.50 -6.64
N VAL A 177 1.29 -17.52 -6.51
CA VAL A 177 0.94 -16.10 -6.58
C VAL A 177 0.46 -15.77 -7.99
N SER A 178 -0.75 -15.21 -8.10
CA SER A 178 -1.44 -15.02 -9.38
C SER A 178 -0.91 -13.83 -10.19
N LYS A 179 -0.40 -12.81 -9.53
CA LYS A 179 0.13 -11.58 -10.14
C LYS A 179 1.12 -10.87 -9.24
N VAL A 180 2.14 -10.26 -9.82
CA VAL A 180 3.08 -9.39 -9.10
C VAL A 180 2.99 -7.96 -9.62
N SER A 181 2.77 -7.01 -8.71
CA SER A 181 2.76 -5.58 -9.02
C SER A 181 4.10 -4.94 -8.62
N PHE A 182 4.78 -4.35 -9.60
CA PHE A 182 5.99 -3.56 -9.38
C PHE A 182 5.61 -2.10 -9.14
N LEU A 183 5.97 -1.59 -7.97
CA LEU A 183 5.60 -0.26 -7.52
C LEU A 183 6.84 0.61 -7.35
N ARG A 184 6.71 1.92 -7.55
CA ARG A 184 7.79 2.84 -7.23
C ARG A 184 7.85 3.10 -5.74
N LEU A 185 9.05 3.13 -5.17
CA LEU A 185 9.28 3.57 -3.80
C LEU A 185 8.83 5.03 -3.65
N VAL A 186 7.99 5.29 -2.66
CA VAL A 186 7.60 6.65 -2.27
C VAL A 186 8.52 7.12 -1.16
N ASN A 187 9.22 8.23 -1.40
CA ASN A 187 10.23 8.76 -0.48
C ASN A 187 9.60 9.56 0.68
N HIS A 188 8.89 8.86 1.54
CA HIS A 188 8.32 9.41 2.77
C HIS A 188 8.35 8.38 3.92
N GLY A 189 8.06 8.82 5.15
CA GLY A 189 8.20 7.95 6.32
C GLY A 189 9.63 7.45 6.48
N ARG A 190 9.81 6.19 6.89
CA ARG A 190 11.15 5.60 7.03
C ARG A 190 11.90 5.47 5.71
N ALA A 191 11.23 5.45 4.56
CA ALA A 191 11.92 5.48 3.28
C ALA A 191 12.75 6.76 3.12
N ARG A 192 12.26 7.92 3.62
CA ARG A 192 13.00 9.19 3.63
C ARG A 192 14.22 9.12 4.56
N GLU A 193 14.06 8.53 5.74
CA GLU A 193 15.15 8.34 6.71
C GLU A 193 16.27 7.40 6.20
N ASN A 194 15.92 6.46 5.30
CA ASN A 194 16.82 5.48 4.71
C ASN A 194 17.05 5.72 3.20
N SER A 195 16.89 6.95 2.75
CA SER A 195 16.97 7.30 1.32
C SER A 195 18.33 6.94 0.70
N ASP A 196 19.41 7.11 1.45
CA ASP A 196 20.78 6.74 1.08
C ASP A 196 20.93 5.24 0.76
N LYS A 197 20.16 4.37 1.43
CA LYS A 197 20.19 2.91 1.25
C LYS A 197 19.21 2.41 0.20
N LEU A 198 18.09 3.12 0.00
CA LEU A 198 16.94 2.62 -0.75
C LEU A 198 16.76 3.26 -2.12
N LEU A 199 17.04 4.57 -2.26
CA LEU A 199 16.71 5.28 -3.49
C LEU A 199 17.59 4.83 -4.66
N LEU A 200 16.92 4.57 -5.78
CA LEU A 200 17.54 4.29 -7.07
C LEU A 200 17.89 5.59 -7.78
N SER A 201 18.98 5.58 -8.55
CA SER A 201 19.27 6.63 -9.52
C SER A 201 18.28 6.62 -10.68
N ASN A 202 18.20 7.73 -11.42
CA ASN A 202 17.35 7.80 -12.62
C ASN A 202 17.76 6.75 -13.67
N GLU A 203 19.04 6.46 -13.81
CA GLU A 203 19.55 5.41 -14.68
C GLU A 203 19.06 4.03 -14.24
N GLN A 204 19.20 3.69 -12.95
CA GLN A 204 18.69 2.43 -12.39
C GLN A 204 17.17 2.28 -12.56
N ILE A 205 16.40 3.36 -12.42
CA ILE A 205 14.95 3.36 -12.66
C ILE A 205 14.66 3.07 -14.14
N ALA A 206 15.39 3.70 -15.07
CA ALA A 206 15.24 3.46 -16.49
C ALA A 206 15.56 2.00 -16.87
N ASP A 207 16.63 1.43 -16.32
CA ASP A 207 17.00 0.03 -16.55
C ASP A 207 15.93 -0.94 -16.04
N ILE A 208 15.39 -0.68 -14.83
CA ILE A 208 14.29 -1.48 -14.26
C ILE A 208 13.04 -1.38 -15.14
N LYS A 209 12.70 -0.17 -15.60
CA LYS A 209 11.57 0.05 -16.52
C LYS A 209 11.73 -0.75 -17.79
N CYS A 210 12.89 -0.66 -18.45
CA CYS A 210 13.19 -1.44 -19.67
C CYS A 210 13.06 -2.96 -19.41
N LYS A 211 13.60 -3.45 -18.31
CA LYS A 211 13.52 -4.85 -17.92
C LYS A 211 12.07 -5.30 -17.71
N LEU A 212 11.27 -4.54 -16.96
CA LEU A 212 9.87 -4.86 -16.67
C LEU A 212 8.99 -4.80 -17.93
N VAL A 213 9.20 -3.84 -18.82
CA VAL A 213 8.49 -3.76 -20.11
C VAL A 213 8.82 -4.97 -20.98
N LYS A 214 10.08 -5.41 -21.03
CA LYS A 214 10.47 -6.64 -21.72
C LYS A 214 9.75 -7.86 -21.15
N ILE A 215 9.74 -8.04 -19.82
CA ILE A 215 9.04 -9.15 -19.15
C ILE A 215 7.53 -9.10 -19.45
N LEU A 216 6.91 -7.91 -19.45
CA LEU A 216 5.49 -7.74 -19.78
C LEU A 216 5.20 -8.16 -21.21
N ASN A 217 6.04 -7.79 -22.17
CA ASN A 217 5.88 -8.12 -23.59
C ASN A 217 6.10 -9.63 -23.89
N GLU A 218 6.94 -10.28 -23.11
CA GLU A 218 7.16 -11.73 -23.22
C GLU A 218 5.96 -12.56 -22.74
N ASN A 219 5.04 -11.93 -21.99
CA ASN A 219 3.79 -12.54 -21.49
C ASN A 219 3.99 -13.85 -20.68
N LYS A 220 5.21 -14.02 -20.13
CA LYS A 220 5.59 -15.20 -19.35
C LYS A 220 5.06 -15.16 -17.92
N TYR A 221 4.89 -13.96 -17.39
CA TYR A 221 4.47 -13.72 -16.02
C TYR A 221 3.28 -12.75 -15.99
N SER A 222 2.32 -12.99 -15.10
CA SER A 222 1.27 -12.01 -14.83
C SER A 222 1.85 -10.89 -13.97
N ILE A 223 2.19 -9.75 -14.58
CA ILE A 223 2.73 -8.60 -13.87
C ILE A 223 1.88 -7.35 -14.12
N ARG A 224 1.97 -6.41 -13.18
CA ARG A 224 1.50 -5.04 -13.32
C ARG A 224 2.65 -4.08 -12.99
N ILE A 225 2.85 -3.09 -13.82
CA ILE A 225 3.81 -2.02 -13.53
C ILE A 225 3.00 -0.80 -13.09
N GLY A 226 3.29 -0.29 -11.88
CA GLY A 226 2.61 0.89 -11.34
C GLY A 226 2.91 2.14 -12.18
N VAL A 227 1.92 3.03 -12.32
CA VAL A 227 2.03 4.29 -13.09
C VAL A 227 3.30 5.09 -12.75
N PRO A 228 3.67 5.28 -11.48
CA PRO A 228 4.86 6.04 -11.15
C PRO A 228 6.18 5.41 -11.61
N LEU A 229 6.15 4.14 -12.05
CA LEU A 229 7.32 3.42 -12.55
C LEU A 229 7.31 3.29 -14.08
N LEU A 230 6.12 3.08 -14.67
CA LEU A 230 5.95 2.93 -16.12
C LEU A 230 5.87 4.30 -16.84
N GLY A 231 5.31 5.29 -16.20
CA GLY A 231 4.82 6.54 -16.80
C GLY A 231 3.29 6.48 -17.02
N GLU A 232 2.67 7.63 -17.31
CA GLU A 232 1.26 7.69 -17.67
C GLU A 232 1.03 7.08 -19.05
N THR A 233 -0.07 6.38 -19.19
CA THR A 233 -0.62 5.91 -20.47
C THR A 233 -1.95 6.60 -20.71
N GLU A 234 -2.45 6.62 -21.94
CA GLU A 234 -3.75 7.22 -22.29
C GLU A 234 -4.91 6.64 -21.45
N GLU A 235 -4.76 5.42 -20.90
CA GLU A 235 -5.78 4.72 -20.11
C GLU A 235 -5.59 4.87 -18.58
N CYS A 236 -4.49 5.44 -18.11
CA CYS A 236 -4.15 5.46 -16.69
C CYS A 236 -4.01 6.87 -16.14
N HIS A 237 -5.05 7.34 -15.44
CA HIS A 237 -5.12 8.65 -14.83
C HIS A 237 -5.01 8.59 -13.31
N CYS A 238 -4.52 9.67 -12.70
CA CYS A 238 -4.46 9.81 -11.25
C CYS A 238 -5.88 9.87 -10.66
N GLU A 239 -6.22 8.90 -9.81
CA GLU A 239 -7.52 8.80 -9.12
C GLU A 239 -7.51 9.43 -7.71
N ALA A 240 -6.42 10.05 -7.28
CA ALA A 240 -6.28 10.65 -5.95
C ALA A 240 -7.39 11.68 -5.68
N ALA A 241 -7.99 11.62 -4.49
CA ALA A 241 -9.11 12.43 -4.04
C ALA A 241 -10.43 12.28 -4.84
N ASN A 242 -10.43 11.63 -5.99
CA ASN A 242 -11.62 11.38 -6.82
C ASN A 242 -12.09 9.94 -6.71
N GLY A 243 -11.39 8.99 -7.34
CA GLY A 243 -11.70 7.57 -7.29
C GLY A 243 -11.11 6.86 -6.08
N LYS A 244 -10.09 7.44 -5.44
CA LYS A 244 -9.38 6.86 -4.30
C LYS A 244 -9.32 7.80 -3.11
N LEU A 245 -9.35 7.20 -1.91
CA LEU A 245 -9.00 7.84 -0.65
C LEU A 245 -8.11 6.90 0.18
N ASN A 246 -7.30 7.49 1.05
CA ASN A 246 -6.59 6.78 2.10
C ASN A 246 -7.03 7.33 3.47
N ILE A 247 -7.36 6.44 4.39
CA ILE A 247 -7.60 6.77 5.80
C ILE A 247 -6.44 6.22 6.61
N ARG A 248 -5.72 7.12 7.26
CA ARG A 248 -4.60 6.74 8.12
C ARG A 248 -5.10 6.23 9.48
N TYR A 249 -4.28 5.46 10.18
CA TYR A 249 -4.58 4.87 11.49
C TYR A 249 -5.07 5.84 12.57
N ASP A 250 -4.81 7.15 12.42
CA ASP A 250 -5.29 8.22 13.30
C ASP A 250 -6.62 8.85 12.84
N GLY A 251 -7.23 8.29 11.81
CA GLY A 251 -8.50 8.73 11.25
C GLY A 251 -8.42 9.87 10.23
N LYS A 252 -7.25 10.44 9.97
CA LYS A 252 -7.08 11.49 8.96
C LYS A 252 -7.27 10.93 7.55
N VAL A 253 -7.96 11.70 6.69
CA VAL A 253 -8.34 11.30 5.33
C VAL A 253 -7.50 12.02 4.29
N PHE A 254 -6.82 11.26 3.45
CA PHE A 254 -5.90 11.75 2.42
C PHE A 254 -6.36 11.37 1.01
N PRO A 255 -5.92 12.09 -0.04
CA PRO A 255 -6.23 11.80 -1.45
C PRO A 255 -5.81 10.38 -1.90
N CYS A 256 -4.68 9.89 -1.43
CA CYS A 256 -4.15 8.52 -1.60
C CYS A 256 -2.96 8.32 -0.64
N GLU A 257 -2.35 7.13 -0.68
CA GLU A 257 -1.24 6.73 0.18
C GLU A 257 -0.02 7.64 0.08
N VAL A 258 0.21 8.26 -1.07
CA VAL A 258 1.36 9.17 -1.28
C VAL A 258 1.22 10.47 -0.48
N PHE A 259 0.00 10.92 -0.26
CA PHE A 259 -0.29 12.18 0.45
C PHE A 259 -0.38 12.03 1.98
N LYS A 260 -0.36 10.82 2.53
CA LYS A 260 -0.68 10.56 3.95
C LYS A 260 0.34 11.07 4.97
N ASN A 261 1.51 11.45 4.54
CA ASN A 261 2.50 12.12 5.38
C ASN A 261 2.68 13.53 4.85
N ASN A 262 2.57 14.53 5.73
CA ASN A 262 2.71 15.94 5.39
C ASN A 262 4.01 16.18 4.61
N GLY A 263 3.97 16.89 3.52
CA GLY A 263 5.14 17.12 2.66
C GLY A 263 4.76 17.40 1.20
N VAL A 264 3.47 17.40 0.90
CA VAL A 264 2.99 17.94 -0.38
C VAL A 264 2.75 19.43 -0.16
N GLU A 265 3.77 20.21 -0.46
CA GLU A 265 3.86 21.65 -0.16
C GLU A 265 2.61 22.47 -0.57
N PRO A 266 1.98 22.26 -1.77
CA PRO A 266 0.75 22.96 -2.12
C PRO A 266 -0.46 22.70 -1.20
N LEU A 267 -0.38 21.73 -0.31
CA LEU A 267 -1.42 21.39 0.67
C LEU A 267 -1.01 21.68 2.11
N SER A 268 0.17 22.26 2.34
CA SER A 268 0.74 22.49 3.66
C SER A 268 -0.06 23.48 4.52
N ASP A 269 -0.83 24.36 3.89
CA ASP A 269 -1.71 25.33 4.56
C ASP A 269 -3.09 24.77 4.93
N CYS A 270 -3.33 23.49 4.70
CA CYS A 270 -4.64 22.87 4.90
C CYS A 270 -4.51 21.51 5.59
N GLU A 271 -5.16 21.33 6.74
CA GLU A 271 -5.17 20.07 7.46
C GLU A 271 -6.20 19.10 6.87
N PRO A 272 -5.86 17.81 6.78
CA PRO A 272 -6.81 16.76 6.38
C PRO A 272 -7.91 16.58 7.44
N ASP A 273 -9.14 16.40 6.99
CA ASP A 273 -10.27 16.09 7.87
C ASP A 273 -10.14 14.70 8.50
N ASN A 274 -10.88 14.48 9.61
CA ASN A 274 -10.78 13.26 10.41
C ASN A 274 -12.15 12.56 10.52
N ILE A 275 -12.16 11.22 10.35
CA ILE A 275 -13.38 10.38 10.43
C ILE A 275 -13.96 10.26 11.83
N TYR A 276 -13.21 10.60 12.88
CA TYR A 276 -13.73 10.68 14.24
C TYR A 276 -14.61 11.91 14.46
N GLU A 277 -14.46 12.95 13.63
CA GLU A 277 -15.12 14.25 13.75
C GLU A 277 -16.23 14.43 12.71
N LYS A 278 -16.03 13.93 11.49
CA LYS A 278 -16.91 14.16 10.34
C LYS A 278 -17.23 12.87 9.62
N SER A 279 -18.42 12.79 9.00
CA SER A 279 -18.76 11.64 8.17
C SER A 279 -17.92 11.59 6.90
N ILE A 280 -17.69 10.39 6.37
CA ILE A 280 -16.92 10.20 5.14
C ILE A 280 -17.58 10.87 3.93
N GLU A 281 -18.92 10.95 3.93
CA GLU A 281 -19.68 11.64 2.89
C GLU A 281 -19.39 13.14 2.89
N TYR A 282 -19.38 13.78 4.08
CA TYR A 282 -19.00 15.19 4.23
C TYR A 282 -17.55 15.39 3.79
N ILE A 283 -16.63 14.57 4.29
CA ILE A 283 -15.21 14.68 3.98
C ILE A 283 -15.00 14.56 2.47
N TYR A 284 -15.59 13.56 1.82
CA TYR A 284 -15.44 13.38 0.37
C TYR A 284 -15.96 14.56 -0.45
N LYS A 285 -17.12 15.14 -0.07
CA LYS A 285 -17.78 16.21 -0.83
C LYS A 285 -17.27 17.60 -0.49
N ASP A 286 -17.03 17.88 0.79
CA ASP A 286 -16.94 19.23 1.33
C ASP A 286 -15.59 19.58 1.95
N SER A 287 -14.71 18.61 2.21
CA SER A 287 -13.35 18.85 2.72
C SER A 287 -12.59 19.85 1.85
N LEU A 288 -12.09 20.92 2.45
CA LEU A 288 -11.25 21.91 1.78
C LEU A 288 -9.94 21.27 1.32
N TYR A 289 -9.36 20.40 2.15
CA TYR A 289 -8.14 19.66 1.83
C TYR A 289 -8.31 18.81 0.58
N LEU A 290 -9.39 18.01 0.49
CA LEU A 290 -9.65 17.18 -0.69
C LEU A 290 -10.04 18.01 -1.93
N LYS A 291 -10.71 19.17 -1.77
CA LYS A 291 -10.99 20.09 -2.89
C LYS A 291 -9.70 20.64 -3.49
N LYS A 292 -8.79 21.14 -2.65
CA LYS A 292 -7.45 21.59 -3.09
C LYS A 292 -6.65 20.46 -3.76
N ALA A 293 -6.69 19.25 -3.19
CA ALA A 293 -6.01 18.09 -3.78
C ALA A 293 -6.57 17.74 -5.16
N ARG A 294 -7.89 17.83 -5.37
CA ARG A 294 -8.51 17.62 -6.71
C ARG A 294 -8.08 18.67 -7.73
N GLU A 295 -7.99 19.93 -7.31
CA GLU A 295 -7.49 21.01 -8.17
C GLU A 295 -6.04 20.77 -8.55
N LEU A 296 -5.20 20.35 -7.57
CA LEU A 296 -3.81 20.01 -7.79
C LEU A 296 -3.66 18.86 -8.79
N VAL A 297 -4.42 17.77 -8.62
CA VAL A 297 -4.42 16.63 -9.55
C VAL A 297 -4.87 17.08 -10.93
N LYS A 298 -5.94 17.89 -11.03
CA LYS A 298 -6.47 18.37 -12.30
C LYS A 298 -5.49 19.29 -13.05
N SER A 299 -4.80 20.16 -12.33
CA SER A 299 -3.80 21.08 -12.96
C SER A 299 -2.57 20.35 -13.48
N HIS A 300 -2.33 19.13 -13.00
CA HIS A 300 -1.17 18.30 -13.37
C HIS A 300 -1.46 17.39 -14.57
N VAL A 301 -2.74 17.12 -14.87
CA VAL A 301 -3.15 16.33 -16.04
C VAL A 301 -2.79 17.07 -17.32
N GLY A 302 -1.97 16.46 -18.18
CA GLY A 302 -1.53 17.05 -19.45
C GLY A 302 -0.19 17.80 -19.38
N CYS A 303 0.47 17.84 -18.25
CA CYS A 303 1.84 18.32 -18.15
C CYS A 303 2.80 17.29 -18.76
N ILE A 304 3.41 17.61 -19.92
CA ILE A 304 4.28 16.70 -20.70
C ILE A 304 5.51 16.22 -19.91
N SER A 305 5.88 16.91 -18.84
CA SER A 305 6.97 16.49 -17.94
C SER A 305 6.54 15.52 -16.84
N CYS A 306 5.25 15.14 -16.79
CA CYS A 306 4.67 14.37 -15.71
C CYS A 306 4.71 12.85 -15.95
N GLU A 307 5.90 12.32 -16.20
CA GLU A 307 6.16 10.88 -16.02
C GLU A 307 6.01 10.45 -14.54
N GLN A 308 5.64 11.36 -13.66
CA GLN A 308 5.61 11.15 -12.21
C GLN A 308 4.19 11.32 -11.66
N CYS A 309 3.85 10.47 -10.70
CA CYS A 309 2.67 10.66 -9.85
C CYS A 309 2.69 12.05 -9.20
N VAL A 310 1.56 12.77 -9.24
CA VAL A 310 1.39 14.13 -8.71
C VAL A 310 1.97 14.29 -7.30
N GLY A 311 1.62 13.37 -6.39
CA GLY A 311 2.14 13.41 -5.02
C GLY A 311 3.67 13.22 -4.96
N GLN A 312 4.24 12.32 -5.77
CA GLN A 312 5.69 12.12 -5.80
C GLN A 312 6.45 13.31 -6.42
N TYR A 313 5.86 13.98 -7.38
CA TYR A 313 6.45 15.20 -7.97
C TYR A 313 6.63 16.28 -6.90
N TYR A 314 5.59 16.56 -6.11
CA TYR A 314 5.68 17.59 -5.06
C TYR A 314 6.54 17.16 -3.87
N LEU A 315 6.55 15.87 -3.51
CA LEU A 315 7.49 15.35 -2.51
C LEU A 315 8.94 15.47 -2.95
N GLY A 316 9.22 15.34 -4.26
CA GLY A 316 10.56 15.56 -4.83
C GLY A 316 11.01 17.01 -4.74
N LYS A 317 10.13 17.97 -5.06
CA LYS A 317 10.44 19.41 -4.99
C LYS A 317 10.78 19.88 -3.58
N SER A 318 10.02 19.47 -2.58
CA SER A 318 10.30 19.83 -1.19
C SER A 318 11.67 19.35 -0.69
N MET A 319 12.22 18.31 -1.32
CA MET A 319 13.57 17.81 -0.99
C MET A 319 14.70 18.61 -1.65
N GLU A 320 14.47 19.13 -2.86
CA GLU A 320 15.46 19.97 -3.54
C GLU A 320 15.60 21.33 -2.84
N GLU A 321 14.51 21.84 -2.29
CA GLU A 321 14.50 23.06 -1.47
C GLU A 321 15.22 22.88 -0.13
N ASP A 322 14.96 21.77 0.60
CA ASP A 322 15.66 21.40 1.85
C ASP A 322 17.19 21.22 1.69
N ILE A 323 17.66 20.88 0.48
CA ILE A 323 19.09 20.72 0.18
C ILE A 323 19.76 22.05 -0.17
N ASN A 324 19.03 22.97 -0.79
CA ASN A 324 19.57 24.27 -1.18
C ASN A 324 19.58 25.28 -0.03
N ASP A 325 18.83 25.01 1.05
CA ASP A 325 18.79 25.84 2.28
C ASP A 325 19.80 25.37 3.37
N LYS A 326 20.65 24.37 3.08
CA LYS A 326 21.75 23.88 3.94
C LYS A 326 23.12 24.14 3.30
#